data_d6d9ddd9397a739892fcfb4315e7856f
#
_entry.id   d6d9ddd9397a739892fcfb4315e7856f
#
_cell.length_a   1.000
_cell.length_b   1.000
_cell.length_c   1.000
_cell.angle_alpha   90.00
_cell.angle_beta   90.00
_cell.angle_gamma   90.00
#
_symmetry.space_group_name_H-M   'P 1'
#
loop_
_entity.id
_entity.type
_entity.pdbx_description
1 polymer ?
#
loop_
_entity_poly.entity_id
_entity_poly.type
_entity_poly.pdbx_seq_one_letter_code
_entity_poly.pdbx_strand_id
1 'polypeptide(L)'
;MSNNKKEIMKFYTMPETRAFLESIGMPGGDLYDLPTSEKRFPDGGQYRFEVPGIQGPGPMKALLEALDEYGIQIHRVTQTKGIMFLTDEEISKMVEYAKKWNVQLVLACGPRATTDTSASVKTEEGQRMGYRLRGEEQIARGIEEIRRGARLGVRGFLIYDEGLLWALNEARKNGFIPADCHFKVSAHSGHGNPCSAHILETIGADSINPIRDIQIQMLAAMRAAIDVPIDLHTENPKSSGGFIRHYEVPDFIRVAAPVYLKTGGSVAANHSYDTTEKEARQRAKQIMLVKRVIDTYYPEAVVSPKITK
;
A
#
# COMPACT_ATOMS: atom_id res chain seq x y z
N MET A 1 22.45 -33.20 -26.08
CA MET A 1 21.56 -32.55 -25.11
C MET A 1 22.38 -31.54 -24.34
N SER A 2 22.33 -30.28 -24.73
CA SER A 2 23.12 -29.18 -24.15
C SER A 2 22.49 -28.79 -22.82
N ASN A 3 23.22 -29.05 -21.73
CA ASN A 3 22.89 -28.55 -20.39
C ASN A 3 23.15 -27.04 -20.37
N ASN A 4 22.16 -26.26 -20.81
CA ASN A 4 22.15 -24.82 -20.63
C ASN A 4 21.87 -24.53 -19.13
N LYS A 5 22.88 -24.66 -18.28
CA LYS A 5 22.85 -24.03 -16.96
C LYS A 5 22.77 -22.55 -17.25
N LYS A 6 21.58 -21.94 -17.00
CA LYS A 6 21.47 -20.48 -16.95
C LYS A 6 22.56 -19.99 -16.01
N GLU A 7 23.52 -19.27 -16.55
CA GLU A 7 24.57 -18.63 -15.78
C GLU A 7 23.86 -17.59 -14.89
N ILE A 8 23.80 -17.88 -13.59
CA ILE A 8 23.22 -16.96 -12.61
C ILE A 8 24.10 -15.73 -12.60
N MET A 9 23.55 -14.58 -12.91
CA MET A 9 24.27 -13.31 -12.95
C MET A 9 24.87 -13.04 -11.55
N LYS A 10 26.19 -13.15 -11.44
CA LYS A 10 26.91 -12.92 -10.20
C LYS A 10 27.38 -11.47 -10.14
N PHE A 11 27.19 -10.83 -9.00
CA PHE A 11 27.79 -9.55 -8.73
C PHE A 11 29.31 -9.71 -8.56
N TYR A 12 30.09 -8.83 -9.21
CA TYR A 12 31.56 -8.86 -9.10
C TYR A 12 32.10 -8.14 -7.87
N THR A 13 31.29 -7.26 -7.26
CA THR A 13 31.72 -6.42 -6.13
C THR A 13 31.16 -6.94 -4.81
N MET A 14 31.92 -6.76 -3.73
CA MET A 14 31.50 -7.02 -2.35
C MET A 14 31.02 -8.47 -2.09
N PRO A 15 31.75 -9.52 -2.53
CA PRO A 15 31.27 -10.89 -2.44
C PRO A 15 30.99 -11.33 -0.99
N GLU A 16 31.83 -10.96 -0.04
CA GLU A 16 31.65 -11.32 1.37
C GLU A 16 30.43 -10.63 1.98
N THR A 17 30.20 -9.35 1.70
CA THR A 17 29.03 -8.60 2.17
C THR A 17 27.74 -9.19 1.60
N ARG A 18 27.74 -9.59 0.33
CA ARG A 18 26.58 -10.22 -0.30
C ARG A 18 26.31 -11.60 0.29
N ALA A 19 27.33 -12.40 0.48
CA ALA A 19 27.21 -13.70 1.15
C ALA A 19 26.69 -13.57 2.59
N PHE A 20 27.10 -12.52 3.30
CA PHE A 20 26.54 -12.20 4.62
C PHE A 20 25.03 -11.92 4.55
N LEU A 21 24.57 -11.08 3.62
CA LEU A 21 23.13 -10.81 3.44
C LEU A 21 22.37 -12.11 3.14
N GLU A 22 22.89 -12.95 2.27
CA GLU A 22 22.29 -14.25 1.97
C GLU A 22 22.24 -15.18 3.19
N SER A 23 23.26 -15.14 4.04
CA SER A 23 23.33 -15.97 5.26
C SER A 23 22.28 -15.61 6.31
N ILE A 24 21.79 -14.38 6.28
CA ILE A 24 20.69 -13.89 7.15
C ILE A 24 19.32 -13.94 6.45
N GLY A 25 19.22 -14.63 5.32
CA GLY A 25 17.96 -14.84 4.58
C GLY A 25 17.54 -13.69 3.68
N MET A 26 18.42 -12.71 3.45
CA MET A 26 18.14 -11.59 2.52
C MET A 26 18.77 -11.83 1.15
N PRO A 27 18.21 -11.26 0.05
CA PRO A 27 18.91 -11.26 -1.22
C PRO A 27 20.27 -10.56 -1.12
N GLY A 28 21.29 -11.10 -1.77
CA GLY A 28 22.63 -10.51 -1.82
C GLY A 28 22.71 -9.21 -2.63
N GLY A 29 21.64 -8.84 -3.33
CA GLY A 29 21.51 -7.62 -4.13
C GLY A 29 20.19 -7.56 -4.86
N ASP A 30 20.01 -6.54 -5.72
CA ASP A 30 18.83 -6.45 -6.57
C ASP A 30 18.79 -7.61 -7.58
N LEU A 31 17.59 -8.10 -7.93
CA LEU A 31 17.43 -9.28 -8.77
C LEU A 31 17.21 -8.88 -10.23
N TYR A 32 18.29 -8.78 -11.00
CA TYR A 32 18.28 -8.37 -12.41
C TYR A 32 17.78 -9.44 -13.37
N ASP A 33 17.73 -10.70 -12.95
CA ASP A 33 17.10 -11.81 -13.69
C ASP A 33 15.58 -11.80 -13.62
N LEU A 34 15.01 -10.91 -12.80
CA LEU A 34 13.58 -10.66 -12.66
C LEU A 34 12.73 -11.94 -12.54
N PRO A 35 12.95 -12.76 -11.50
CA PRO A 35 12.22 -14.02 -11.35
C PRO A 35 10.72 -13.79 -11.25
N THR A 36 9.93 -14.68 -11.82
CA THR A 36 8.48 -14.65 -11.69
C THR A 36 8.07 -15.07 -10.28
N SER A 37 7.25 -14.24 -9.61
CA SER A 37 6.71 -14.59 -8.30
C SER A 37 5.66 -15.69 -8.40
N GLU A 38 5.80 -16.73 -7.58
CA GLU A 38 4.81 -17.79 -7.41
C GLU A 38 3.81 -17.50 -6.29
N LYS A 39 4.07 -16.46 -5.48
CA LYS A 39 3.22 -16.08 -4.35
C LYS A 39 1.88 -15.51 -4.85
N ARG A 40 0.82 -15.74 -4.07
CA ARG A 40 -0.56 -15.35 -4.43
C ARG A 40 -1.28 -14.81 -3.19
N PHE A 41 -2.36 -14.06 -3.42
CA PHE A 41 -3.36 -13.85 -2.38
C PHE A 41 -3.99 -15.20 -1.98
N PRO A 42 -4.60 -15.32 -0.78
CA PRO A 42 -5.24 -16.56 -0.33
C PRO A 42 -6.33 -17.07 -1.29
N ASP A 43 -6.92 -16.21 -2.11
CA ASP A 43 -7.91 -16.51 -3.14
C ASP A 43 -7.30 -16.93 -4.50
N GLY A 44 -5.97 -17.04 -4.59
CA GLY A 44 -5.24 -17.41 -5.80
C GLY A 44 -4.89 -16.23 -6.71
N GLY A 45 -5.38 -15.02 -6.42
CA GLY A 45 -5.11 -13.82 -7.22
C GLY A 45 -3.65 -13.38 -7.16
N GLN A 46 -3.16 -12.83 -8.26
CA GLN A 46 -1.84 -12.18 -8.35
C GLN A 46 -1.92 -10.71 -8.02
N TYR A 47 -3.02 -10.07 -8.38
CA TYR A 47 -3.16 -8.63 -8.17
C TYR A 47 -4.58 -8.23 -7.75
N ARG A 48 -4.62 -7.07 -7.10
CA ARG A 48 -5.81 -6.36 -6.66
C ARG A 48 -5.70 -4.89 -7.00
N PHE A 49 -6.80 -4.22 -7.32
CA PHE A 49 -6.81 -2.77 -7.48
C PHE A 49 -7.10 -2.06 -6.17
N GLU A 50 -6.38 -0.95 -5.95
CA GLU A 50 -6.59 -0.01 -4.86
C GLU A 50 -6.72 1.42 -5.40
N VAL A 51 -7.67 2.19 -4.86
CA VAL A 51 -7.78 3.63 -5.13
C VAL A 51 -7.44 4.42 -3.86
N PRO A 52 -6.33 5.18 -3.87
CA PRO A 52 -5.93 6.02 -2.74
C PRO A 52 -6.59 7.40 -2.78
N GLY A 53 -6.59 8.10 -1.63
CA GLY A 53 -6.97 9.50 -1.55
C GLY A 53 -8.47 9.75 -1.72
N ILE A 54 -9.30 8.85 -1.26
CA ILE A 54 -10.74 9.01 -1.18
C ILE A 54 -11.09 9.48 0.24
N GLN A 55 -11.36 10.77 0.38
CA GLN A 55 -11.29 11.43 1.68
C GLN A 55 -12.63 11.49 2.45
N GLY A 56 -13.69 10.90 1.94
CA GLY A 56 -15.00 10.89 2.61
C GLY A 56 -16.05 10.07 1.87
N PRO A 57 -17.30 9.98 2.41
CA PRO A 57 -18.35 9.12 1.88
C PRO A 57 -18.87 9.55 0.50
N GLY A 58 -19.00 10.84 0.21
CA GLY A 58 -19.46 11.33 -1.10
C GLY A 58 -18.54 10.89 -2.24
N PRO A 59 -17.23 11.24 -2.20
CA PRO A 59 -16.25 10.76 -3.18
C PRO A 59 -16.16 9.23 -3.26
N MET A 60 -16.29 8.51 -2.14
CA MET A 60 -16.26 7.04 -2.14
C MET A 60 -17.44 6.47 -2.93
N LYS A 61 -18.65 6.99 -2.70
CA LYS A 61 -19.83 6.58 -3.45
C LYS A 61 -19.66 6.86 -4.95
N ALA A 62 -19.25 8.07 -5.32
CA ALA A 62 -19.05 8.46 -6.72
C ALA A 62 -18.01 7.59 -7.44
N LEU A 63 -16.92 7.20 -6.75
CA LEU A 63 -15.92 6.26 -7.27
C LEU A 63 -16.55 4.89 -7.57
N LEU A 64 -17.24 4.32 -6.58
CA LEU A 64 -17.78 2.95 -6.67
C LEU A 64 -18.88 2.85 -7.72
N GLU A 65 -19.75 3.85 -7.82
CA GLU A 65 -20.76 3.95 -8.89
C GLU A 65 -20.13 4.06 -10.28
N ALA A 66 -19.07 4.86 -10.43
CA ALA A 66 -18.36 4.96 -11.72
C ALA A 66 -17.67 3.64 -12.12
N LEU A 67 -17.16 2.88 -11.16
CA LEU A 67 -16.56 1.58 -11.42
C LEU A 67 -17.60 0.54 -11.81
N ASP A 68 -18.80 0.58 -11.22
CA ASP A 68 -19.94 -0.24 -11.64
C ASP A 68 -20.34 0.08 -13.09
N GLU A 69 -20.41 1.38 -13.46
CA GLU A 69 -20.69 1.82 -14.83
C GLU A 69 -19.65 1.27 -15.84
N TYR A 70 -18.39 1.14 -15.43
CA TYR A 70 -17.31 0.60 -16.26
C TYR A 70 -17.22 -0.93 -16.20
N GLY A 71 -18.01 -1.61 -15.37
CA GLY A 71 -17.91 -3.05 -15.15
C GLY A 71 -16.58 -3.49 -14.53
N ILE A 72 -15.95 -2.60 -13.75
CA ILE A 72 -14.62 -2.84 -13.16
C ILE A 72 -14.75 -2.99 -11.66
N GLN A 73 -14.11 -4.02 -11.14
CA GLN A 73 -14.00 -4.26 -9.71
C GLN A 73 -12.70 -3.67 -9.14
N ILE A 74 -12.80 -3.04 -7.96
CA ILE A 74 -11.65 -2.75 -7.10
C ILE A 74 -11.77 -3.54 -5.80
N HIS A 75 -10.65 -3.61 -5.07
CA HIS A 75 -10.54 -4.43 -3.85
C HIS A 75 -10.30 -3.59 -2.60
N ARG A 76 -9.78 -2.35 -2.77
CA ARG A 76 -9.44 -1.48 -1.65
C ARG A 76 -9.67 0.00 -1.99
N VAL A 77 -10.25 0.71 -1.04
CA VAL A 77 -10.31 2.17 -1.02
C VAL A 77 -9.51 2.67 0.18
N THR A 78 -8.59 3.60 -0.05
CA THR A 78 -7.74 4.16 1.02
C THR A 78 -8.00 5.66 1.19
N GLN A 79 -8.42 6.04 2.39
CA GLN A 79 -8.48 7.42 2.87
C GLN A 79 -7.11 7.76 3.49
N THR A 80 -6.55 8.92 3.16
CA THR A 80 -5.20 9.31 3.58
C THR A 80 -5.16 10.56 4.47
N LYS A 81 -6.30 11.20 4.67
CA LYS A 81 -6.46 12.41 5.49
C LYS A 81 -6.22 12.12 6.97
N GLY A 82 -6.85 11.10 7.50
CA GLY A 82 -6.81 10.69 8.89
C GLY A 82 -8.20 10.46 9.47
N ILE A 83 -8.36 9.45 10.33
CA ILE A 83 -9.62 9.13 11.02
C ILE A 83 -10.13 10.35 11.80
N MET A 84 -9.21 11.09 12.44
CA MET A 84 -9.52 12.28 13.25
C MET A 84 -10.24 13.41 12.50
N PHE A 85 -10.24 13.39 11.17
CA PHE A 85 -10.92 14.39 10.33
C PHE A 85 -12.32 13.94 9.85
N LEU A 86 -12.79 12.78 10.32
CA LEU A 86 -14.08 12.23 9.96
C LEU A 86 -14.97 12.12 11.20
N THR A 87 -16.26 12.42 11.04
CA THR A 87 -17.27 12.14 12.07
C THR A 87 -17.57 10.65 12.11
N ASP A 88 -18.22 10.17 13.19
CA ASP A 88 -18.63 8.78 13.32
C ASP A 88 -19.65 8.37 12.24
N GLU A 89 -20.53 9.32 11.85
CA GLU A 89 -21.50 9.13 10.77
C GLU A 89 -20.82 8.98 9.41
N GLU A 90 -19.80 9.78 9.11
CA GLU A 90 -19.02 9.67 7.87
C GLU A 90 -18.28 8.33 7.79
N ILE A 91 -17.63 7.91 8.87
CA ILE A 91 -16.94 6.61 8.94
C ILE A 91 -17.95 5.47 8.77
N SER A 92 -19.08 5.52 9.49
CA SER A 92 -20.13 4.50 9.40
C SER A 92 -20.70 4.39 7.99
N LYS A 93 -20.87 5.53 7.29
CA LYS A 93 -21.32 5.56 5.91
C LYS A 93 -20.30 4.97 4.94
N MET A 94 -19.01 5.24 5.14
CA MET A 94 -17.95 4.61 4.34
C MET A 94 -17.89 3.10 4.57
N VAL A 95 -18.10 2.63 5.80
CA VAL A 95 -18.18 1.19 6.13
C VAL A 95 -19.41 0.54 5.47
N GLU A 96 -20.57 1.23 5.46
CA GLU A 96 -21.75 0.76 4.74
C GLU A 96 -21.44 0.57 3.23
N TYR A 97 -20.80 1.55 2.60
CA TYR A 97 -20.41 1.46 1.20
C TYR A 97 -19.38 0.34 0.96
N ALA A 98 -18.39 0.21 1.84
CA ALA A 98 -17.40 -0.86 1.74
C ALA A 98 -18.07 -2.25 1.76
N LYS A 99 -19.07 -2.46 2.63
CA LYS A 99 -19.85 -3.69 2.70
C LYS A 99 -20.70 -3.89 1.45
N LYS A 100 -21.41 -2.85 0.99
CA LYS A 100 -22.29 -2.91 -0.19
C LYS A 100 -21.53 -3.32 -1.44
N TRP A 101 -20.34 -2.73 -1.69
CA TRP A 101 -19.52 -2.99 -2.87
C TRP A 101 -18.45 -4.07 -2.67
N ASN A 102 -18.39 -4.64 -1.48
CA ASN A 102 -17.43 -5.67 -1.11
C ASN A 102 -15.97 -5.27 -1.36
N VAL A 103 -15.60 -4.10 -0.84
CA VAL A 103 -14.25 -3.55 -0.90
C VAL A 103 -13.68 -3.35 0.51
N GLN A 104 -12.38 -3.50 0.66
CA GLN A 104 -11.69 -3.17 1.90
C GLN A 104 -11.59 -1.65 2.05
N LEU A 105 -12.08 -1.11 3.16
CA LEU A 105 -11.86 0.28 3.55
C LEU A 105 -10.59 0.37 4.41
N VAL A 106 -9.65 1.22 3.99
CA VAL A 106 -8.43 1.52 4.75
C VAL A 106 -8.44 3.00 5.13
N LEU A 107 -8.38 3.30 6.42
CA LEU A 107 -8.32 4.67 6.93
C LEU A 107 -6.92 4.96 7.51
N ALA A 108 -6.39 6.16 7.21
CA ALA A 108 -5.15 6.61 7.82
C ALA A 108 -5.35 6.89 9.31
N CYS A 109 -4.39 6.53 10.12
CA CYS A 109 -4.38 6.94 11.52
C CYS A 109 -3.83 8.37 11.67
N GLY A 110 -4.16 9.01 12.76
CA GLY A 110 -3.66 10.30 13.25
C GLY A 110 -3.70 10.31 14.79
N PRO A 111 -3.22 11.37 15.42
CA PRO A 111 -2.42 12.45 14.85
C PRO A 111 -1.00 12.01 14.50
N ARG A 112 -0.33 12.82 13.69
CA ARG A 112 1.08 12.68 13.33
C ARG A 112 1.73 14.06 13.29
N ALA A 113 3.06 14.14 13.22
CA ALA A 113 3.76 15.40 13.36
C ALA A 113 3.31 16.49 12.36
N THR A 114 2.81 16.11 11.17
CA THR A 114 2.28 17.06 10.18
C THR A 114 0.93 17.70 10.57
N THR A 115 0.19 17.10 11.48
CA THR A 115 -1.16 17.54 11.90
C THR A 115 -1.24 17.86 13.39
N ASP A 116 -0.14 17.72 14.13
CA ASP A 116 -0.03 18.04 15.55
C ASP A 116 0.89 19.24 15.80
N THR A 117 1.01 19.66 17.06
CA THR A 117 1.89 20.76 17.49
C THR A 117 3.36 20.35 17.40
N SER A 118 3.95 20.55 16.22
CA SER A 118 5.36 20.24 15.95
C SER A 118 6.00 21.33 15.14
N ALA A 119 6.76 22.21 15.78
CA ALA A 119 7.43 23.33 15.13
C ALA A 119 8.41 22.86 14.03
N SER A 120 9.14 21.76 14.27
CA SER A 120 10.15 21.27 13.33
C SER A 120 9.58 20.87 11.98
N VAL A 121 8.34 20.38 11.87
CA VAL A 121 7.72 20.02 10.57
C VAL A 121 7.40 21.24 9.70
N LYS A 122 7.51 22.44 10.24
CA LYS A 122 7.37 23.69 9.49
C LYS A 122 8.66 24.11 8.77
N THR A 123 9.76 23.39 9.02
CA THR A 123 11.04 23.56 8.31
C THR A 123 11.14 22.61 7.14
N GLU A 124 11.93 22.93 6.12
CA GLU A 124 12.14 22.08 4.96
C GLU A 124 12.69 20.70 5.35
N GLU A 125 13.64 20.65 6.27
CA GLU A 125 14.23 19.41 6.79
C GLU A 125 13.21 18.62 7.61
N GLY A 126 12.49 19.26 8.52
CA GLY A 126 11.51 18.64 9.39
C GLY A 126 10.30 18.06 8.65
N GLN A 127 9.93 18.63 7.49
CA GLN A 127 8.86 18.09 6.64
C GLN A 127 9.14 16.66 6.18
N ARG A 128 10.41 16.30 5.97
CA ARG A 128 10.83 14.95 5.59
C ARG A 128 10.52 13.91 6.67
N MET A 129 10.51 14.34 7.93
CA MET A 129 10.21 13.50 9.10
C MET A 129 8.76 13.64 9.59
N GLY A 130 7.93 14.41 8.91
CA GLY A 130 6.60 14.82 9.36
C GLY A 130 5.58 13.70 9.49
N TYR A 131 5.86 12.52 8.97
CA TYR A 131 4.99 11.34 9.10
C TYR A 131 5.34 10.46 10.32
N ARG A 132 6.49 10.66 10.94
CA ARG A 132 6.88 9.94 12.15
C ARG A 132 6.14 10.47 13.38
N LEU A 133 5.82 9.59 14.30
CA LEU A 133 5.21 9.95 15.58
C LEU A 133 6.28 10.44 16.55
N ARG A 134 5.90 11.34 17.44
CA ARG A 134 6.81 11.98 18.39
C ARG A 134 6.28 11.82 19.81
N GLY A 135 7.05 11.12 20.61
CA GLY A 135 6.70 10.83 22.00
C GLY A 135 5.54 9.84 22.13
N GLU A 136 5.32 9.35 23.34
CA GLU A 136 4.34 8.31 23.62
C GLU A 136 2.90 8.80 23.47
N GLU A 137 2.65 10.10 23.67
CA GLU A 137 1.31 10.69 23.49
C GLU A 137 0.78 10.55 22.08
N GLN A 138 1.61 10.68 21.05
CA GLN A 138 1.17 10.46 19.67
C GLN A 138 0.91 8.98 19.37
N ILE A 139 1.67 8.07 19.97
CA ILE A 139 1.40 6.63 19.91
C ILE A 139 0.03 6.31 20.55
N ALA A 140 -0.19 6.79 21.77
CA ALA A 140 -1.45 6.57 22.49
C ALA A 140 -2.68 7.10 21.72
N ARG A 141 -2.58 8.31 21.17
CA ARG A 141 -3.64 8.90 20.32
C ARG A 141 -3.84 8.11 19.02
N GLY A 142 -2.76 7.67 18.39
CA GLY A 142 -2.83 6.82 17.18
C GLY A 142 -3.55 5.50 17.44
N ILE A 143 -3.28 4.84 18.56
CA ILE A 143 -3.97 3.62 18.98
C ILE A 143 -5.45 3.90 19.24
N GLU A 144 -5.79 5.00 19.96
CA GLU A 144 -7.20 5.31 20.26
C GLU A 144 -8.00 5.64 19.00
N GLU A 145 -7.43 6.35 18.02
CA GLU A 145 -8.09 6.59 16.73
C GLU A 145 -8.37 5.27 15.97
N ILE A 146 -7.45 4.33 16.02
CA ILE A 146 -7.66 3.00 15.42
C ILE A 146 -8.75 2.23 16.17
N ARG A 147 -8.78 2.28 17.50
CA ARG A 147 -9.86 1.69 18.29
C ARG A 147 -11.21 2.29 17.95
N ARG A 148 -11.28 3.62 17.78
CA ARG A 148 -12.49 4.32 17.34
C ARG A 148 -12.96 3.82 15.97
N GLY A 149 -12.06 3.77 14.98
CA GLY A 149 -12.37 3.24 13.66
C GLY A 149 -12.83 1.77 13.71
N ALA A 150 -12.16 0.94 14.52
CA ALA A 150 -12.49 -0.48 14.68
C ALA A 150 -13.87 -0.69 15.32
N ARG A 151 -14.26 0.12 16.33
CA ARG A 151 -15.61 0.11 16.91
C ARG A 151 -16.70 0.44 15.89
N LEU A 152 -16.41 1.32 14.93
CA LEU A 152 -17.30 1.70 13.83
C LEU A 152 -17.31 0.70 12.66
N GLY A 153 -16.52 -0.38 12.74
CA GLY A 153 -16.48 -1.46 11.76
C GLY A 153 -15.36 -1.38 10.73
N VAL A 154 -14.44 -0.41 10.84
CA VAL A 154 -13.23 -0.37 10.01
C VAL A 154 -12.29 -1.50 10.39
N ARG A 155 -11.66 -2.14 9.40
CA ARG A 155 -10.68 -3.22 9.61
C ARG A 155 -9.34 -2.97 8.92
N GLY A 156 -9.24 -1.98 8.05
CA GLY A 156 -7.99 -1.60 7.38
C GLY A 156 -7.46 -0.26 7.90
N PHE A 157 -6.15 -0.21 8.20
CA PHE A 157 -5.51 1.00 8.73
C PHE A 157 -4.18 1.26 8.05
N LEU A 158 -3.96 2.53 7.65
CA LEU A 158 -2.73 2.99 7.02
C LEU A 158 -1.79 3.56 8.08
N ILE A 159 -0.64 2.93 8.24
CA ILE A 159 0.35 3.21 9.28
C ILE A 159 1.59 3.89 8.69
N TYR A 160 2.15 4.86 9.39
CA TYR A 160 3.29 5.66 8.94
C TYR A 160 4.54 5.50 9.83
N ASP A 161 4.42 4.79 10.94
CA ASP A 161 5.45 4.68 11.97
C ASP A 161 5.59 3.24 12.45
N GLU A 162 6.82 2.75 12.54
CA GLU A 162 7.11 1.37 12.90
C GLU A 162 6.81 1.09 14.37
N GLY A 163 7.03 2.07 15.26
CA GLY A 163 6.69 1.96 16.67
C GLY A 163 5.20 1.79 16.88
N LEU A 164 4.39 2.59 16.16
CA LEU A 164 2.93 2.43 16.16
C LEU A 164 2.52 1.08 15.57
N LEU A 165 3.14 0.62 14.47
CA LEU A 165 2.86 -0.67 13.85
C LEU A 165 3.07 -1.81 14.85
N TRP A 166 4.23 -1.82 15.52
CA TRP A 166 4.56 -2.81 16.53
C TRP A 166 3.53 -2.80 17.68
N ALA A 167 3.22 -1.63 18.24
CA ALA A 167 2.26 -1.50 19.34
C ALA A 167 0.86 -1.97 18.95
N LEU A 168 0.42 -1.70 17.71
CA LEU A 168 -0.87 -2.15 17.18
C LEU A 168 -0.89 -3.67 16.96
N ASN A 169 0.22 -4.26 16.52
CA ASN A 169 0.32 -5.70 16.38
C ASN A 169 0.21 -6.39 17.73
N GLU A 170 0.85 -5.84 18.77
CA GLU A 170 0.66 -6.32 20.16
C GLU A 170 -0.78 -6.11 20.64
N ALA A 171 -1.39 -4.95 20.37
CA ALA A 171 -2.79 -4.68 20.69
C ALA A 171 -3.75 -5.69 20.02
N ARG A 172 -3.48 -6.07 18.76
CA ARG A 172 -4.23 -7.09 18.00
C ARG A 172 -4.06 -8.49 18.62
N LYS A 173 -2.84 -8.88 18.95
CA LYS A 173 -2.53 -10.18 19.59
C LYS A 173 -3.18 -10.33 20.96
N ASN A 174 -3.25 -9.26 21.72
CA ASN A 174 -3.81 -9.24 23.09
C ASN A 174 -5.33 -8.95 23.11
N GLY A 175 -6.00 -8.85 21.98
CA GLY A 175 -7.44 -8.61 21.92
C GLY A 175 -7.88 -7.19 22.30
N PHE A 176 -6.95 -6.23 22.40
CA PHE A 176 -7.24 -4.83 22.68
C PHE A 176 -7.90 -4.13 21.49
N ILE A 177 -7.63 -4.62 20.28
CA ILE A 177 -8.33 -4.32 19.04
C ILE A 177 -8.72 -5.64 18.35
N PRO A 178 -9.69 -5.65 17.41
CA PRO A 178 -10.09 -6.87 16.70
C PRO A 178 -8.91 -7.55 16.00
N ALA A 179 -8.85 -8.89 16.08
CA ALA A 179 -7.78 -9.69 15.51
C ALA A 179 -7.75 -9.64 13.96
N ASP A 180 -8.87 -9.29 13.33
CA ASP A 180 -9.03 -9.11 11.88
C ASP A 180 -8.66 -7.71 11.36
N CYS A 181 -8.06 -6.86 12.21
CA CYS A 181 -7.50 -5.58 11.78
C CYS A 181 -6.28 -5.81 10.88
N HIS A 182 -6.21 -5.08 9.77
CA HIS A 182 -5.13 -5.10 8.79
C HIS A 182 -4.32 -3.79 8.83
N PHE A 183 -3.00 -3.91 8.92
CA PHE A 183 -2.08 -2.79 8.95
C PHE A 183 -1.30 -2.69 7.64
N LYS A 184 -1.60 -1.65 6.88
CA LYS A 184 -0.91 -1.27 5.66
C LYS A 184 0.16 -0.23 5.98
N VAL A 185 1.42 -0.49 5.65
CA VAL A 185 2.49 0.48 5.83
C VAL A 185 2.53 1.44 4.64
N SER A 186 2.61 2.73 4.92
CA SER A 186 2.58 3.80 3.91
C SER A 186 3.92 3.98 3.20
N ALA A 187 3.88 4.39 1.93
CA ALA A 187 5.06 4.85 1.19
C ALA A 187 5.76 6.07 1.82
N HIS A 188 5.03 6.85 2.63
CA HIS A 188 5.61 7.97 3.38
C HIS A 188 6.51 7.53 4.55
N SER A 189 6.51 6.24 4.90
CA SER A 189 7.49 5.68 5.83
C SER A 189 8.90 5.55 5.21
N GLY A 190 9.00 5.61 3.86
CA GLY A 190 10.28 5.72 3.16
C GLY A 190 11.03 4.41 2.94
N HIS A 191 10.38 3.25 3.10
CA HIS A 191 11.00 1.95 2.93
C HIS A 191 11.15 1.56 1.46
N GLY A 192 12.32 1.04 1.08
CA GLY A 192 12.62 0.70 -0.31
C GLY A 192 13.67 -0.40 -0.49
N ASN A 193 13.87 -1.26 0.53
CA ASN A 193 14.84 -2.35 0.45
C ASN A 193 14.33 -3.62 1.14
N PRO A 194 14.89 -4.81 0.81
CA PRO A 194 14.45 -6.10 1.37
C PRO A 194 14.51 -6.17 2.90
N CYS A 195 15.58 -5.67 3.50
CA CYS A 195 15.78 -5.75 4.95
C CYS A 195 14.72 -4.96 5.72
N SER A 196 14.41 -3.73 5.28
CA SER A 196 13.35 -2.94 5.91
C SER A 196 11.97 -3.55 5.70
N ALA A 197 11.71 -4.14 4.53
CA ALA A 197 10.46 -4.83 4.26
C ALA A 197 10.27 -6.05 5.18
N HIS A 198 11.32 -6.85 5.37
CA HIS A 198 11.32 -7.98 6.28
C HIS A 198 11.05 -7.56 7.74
N ILE A 199 11.67 -6.48 8.20
CA ILE A 199 11.40 -5.95 9.55
C ILE A 199 9.92 -5.56 9.68
N LEU A 200 9.37 -4.83 8.71
CA LEU A 200 7.96 -4.42 8.74
C LEU A 200 7.00 -5.61 8.80
N GLU A 201 7.24 -6.64 8.01
CA GLU A 201 6.46 -7.88 8.05
C GLU A 201 6.56 -8.55 9.43
N THR A 202 7.78 -8.66 9.99
CA THR A 202 8.03 -9.27 11.30
C THR A 202 7.30 -8.56 12.44
N ILE A 203 7.20 -7.23 12.38
CA ILE A 203 6.50 -6.44 13.41
C ILE A 203 5.00 -6.28 13.14
N GLY A 204 4.45 -6.91 12.08
CA GLY A 204 3.02 -7.08 11.92
C GLY A 204 2.37 -6.30 10.77
N ALA A 205 3.13 -5.87 9.77
CA ALA A 205 2.55 -5.35 8.53
C ALA A 205 1.79 -6.45 7.77
N ASP A 206 0.59 -6.15 7.32
CA ASP A 206 -0.22 -7.02 6.48
C ASP A 206 -0.15 -6.64 4.99
N SER A 207 0.35 -5.44 4.66
CA SER A 207 0.85 -5.07 3.34
C SER A 207 1.82 -3.89 3.44
N ILE A 208 2.73 -3.78 2.46
CA ILE A 208 3.80 -2.77 2.48
C ILE A 208 3.73 -1.96 1.18
N ASN A 209 3.61 -0.64 1.33
CA ASN A 209 3.72 0.28 0.22
C ASN A 209 5.15 0.89 0.23
N PRO A 210 6.07 0.43 -0.63
CA PRO A 210 7.43 0.95 -0.69
C PRO A 210 7.47 2.37 -1.26
N ILE A 211 8.68 2.94 -1.35
CA ILE A 211 8.92 4.19 -2.07
C ILE A 211 8.32 4.10 -3.48
N ARG A 212 7.79 5.23 -3.97
CA ARG A 212 6.93 5.22 -5.17
C ARG A 212 7.66 4.95 -6.48
N ASP A 213 8.93 5.29 -6.53
CA ASP A 213 9.84 5.19 -7.69
C ASP A 213 10.73 3.93 -7.66
N ILE A 214 10.36 2.94 -6.82
CA ILE A 214 11.08 1.68 -6.74
C ILE A 214 11.20 1.02 -8.11
N GLN A 215 12.42 0.57 -8.46
CA GLN A 215 12.69 -0.10 -9.73
C GLN A 215 12.32 -1.59 -9.67
N ILE A 216 12.08 -2.20 -10.84
CA ILE A 216 11.57 -3.57 -10.92
C ILE A 216 12.53 -4.59 -10.30
N GLN A 217 13.84 -4.44 -10.49
CA GLN A 217 14.85 -5.33 -9.90
C GLN A 217 14.96 -5.20 -8.38
N MET A 218 14.76 -3.98 -7.85
CA MET A 218 14.65 -3.75 -6.39
C MET A 218 13.39 -4.40 -5.84
N LEU A 219 12.28 -4.30 -6.59
CA LEU A 219 11.00 -4.89 -6.26
C LEU A 219 11.07 -6.42 -6.22
N ALA A 220 11.78 -7.04 -7.19
CA ALA A 220 12.04 -8.48 -7.20
C ALA A 220 12.80 -8.92 -5.95
N ALA A 221 13.82 -8.17 -5.54
CA ALA A 221 14.57 -8.45 -4.32
C ALA A 221 13.69 -8.29 -3.05
N MET A 222 12.83 -7.27 -2.99
CA MET A 222 11.88 -7.14 -1.89
C MET A 222 10.90 -8.32 -1.84
N ARG A 223 10.35 -8.75 -2.99
CA ARG A 223 9.45 -9.90 -3.05
C ARG A 223 10.09 -11.19 -2.59
N ALA A 224 11.38 -11.38 -2.84
CA ALA A 224 12.12 -12.53 -2.35
C ALA A 224 12.25 -12.59 -0.83
N ALA A 225 12.22 -11.43 -0.15
CA ALA A 225 12.45 -11.30 1.29
C ALA A 225 11.17 -11.35 2.15
N ILE A 226 9.97 -11.16 1.57
CA ILE A 226 8.70 -11.04 2.31
C ILE A 226 7.58 -11.86 1.66
N ASP A 227 6.53 -12.16 2.42
CA ASP A 227 5.34 -12.87 1.94
C ASP A 227 4.10 -11.97 1.81
N VAL A 228 3.99 -10.93 2.63
CA VAL A 228 2.85 -9.99 2.58
C VAL A 228 2.74 -9.28 1.23
N PRO A 229 1.53 -8.89 0.81
CA PRO A 229 1.32 -8.12 -0.42
C PRO A 229 2.13 -6.82 -0.46
N ILE A 230 2.59 -6.46 -1.67
CA ILE A 230 3.25 -5.18 -1.93
C ILE A 230 2.28 -4.24 -2.62
N ASP A 231 2.14 -3.02 -2.09
CA ASP A 231 1.26 -2.00 -2.64
C ASP A 231 2.05 -1.07 -3.57
N LEU A 232 1.78 -1.09 -4.86
CA LEU A 232 2.58 -0.42 -5.88
C LEU A 232 1.83 0.74 -6.53
N HIS A 233 2.42 1.93 -6.49
CA HIS A 233 1.90 3.07 -7.21
C HIS A 233 2.08 2.88 -8.72
N THR A 234 0.99 2.92 -9.48
CA THR A 234 1.01 2.94 -10.94
C THR A 234 1.15 4.35 -11.50
N GLU A 235 0.88 5.35 -10.66
CA GLU A 235 0.98 6.77 -10.98
C GLU A 235 0.99 7.63 -9.72
N ASN A 236 1.50 8.85 -9.81
CA ASN A 236 1.65 9.77 -8.67
C ASN A 236 1.20 11.19 -8.99
N PRO A 237 0.74 11.95 -7.99
CA PRO A 237 0.53 13.38 -8.12
C PRO A 237 1.86 14.12 -8.34
N LYS A 238 1.81 15.33 -8.91
CA LYS A 238 3.00 16.16 -9.15
C LYS A 238 3.84 16.40 -7.89
N SER A 239 3.18 16.57 -6.75
CA SER A 239 3.85 16.72 -5.44
C SER A 239 4.67 15.51 -4.99
N SER A 240 4.58 14.39 -5.69
CA SER A 240 5.30 13.15 -5.41
C SER A 240 6.00 12.59 -6.66
N GLY A 241 6.45 13.47 -7.56
CA GLY A 241 7.20 13.14 -8.78
C GLY A 241 6.39 13.14 -10.06
N GLY A 242 5.06 13.04 -10.02
CA GLY A 242 4.17 13.19 -11.18
C GLY A 242 4.29 12.13 -12.28
N PHE A 243 4.97 11.03 -12.04
CA PHE A 243 5.22 10.01 -13.06
C PHE A 243 4.05 9.02 -13.20
N ILE A 244 3.97 8.40 -14.39
CA ILE A 244 2.97 7.38 -14.75
C ILE A 244 3.72 6.13 -15.21
N ARG A 245 3.39 4.97 -14.60
CA ARG A 245 4.06 3.68 -14.78
C ARG A 245 3.10 2.60 -15.28
N HIS A 246 2.07 2.95 -16.01
CA HIS A 246 1.03 1.99 -16.44
C HIS A 246 1.60 0.82 -17.24
N TYR A 247 2.60 1.07 -18.11
CA TYR A 247 3.23 0.03 -18.93
C TYR A 247 4.16 -0.91 -18.15
N GLU A 248 4.55 -0.56 -16.92
CA GLU A 248 5.32 -1.45 -16.04
C GLU A 248 4.43 -2.41 -15.22
N VAL A 249 3.11 -2.19 -15.22
CA VAL A 249 2.19 -2.96 -14.38
C VAL A 249 2.20 -4.46 -14.67
N PRO A 250 2.28 -4.96 -15.92
CA PRO A 250 2.45 -6.38 -16.20
C PRO A 250 3.67 -6.98 -15.49
N ASP A 251 4.80 -6.27 -15.51
CA ASP A 251 6.02 -6.72 -14.83
C ASP A 251 5.90 -6.64 -13.31
N PHE A 252 5.22 -5.62 -12.76
CA PHE A 252 4.91 -5.56 -11.33
C PHE A 252 4.14 -6.80 -10.87
N ILE A 253 3.10 -7.19 -11.62
CA ILE A 253 2.32 -8.38 -11.29
C ILE A 253 3.20 -9.63 -11.38
N ARG A 254 3.93 -9.79 -12.47
CA ARG A 254 4.76 -10.97 -12.71
C ARG A 254 5.84 -11.14 -11.65
N VAL A 255 6.56 -10.07 -11.33
CA VAL A 255 7.75 -10.12 -10.48
C VAL A 255 7.41 -10.09 -8.99
N ALA A 256 6.35 -9.38 -8.62
CA ALA A 256 6.08 -9.05 -7.22
C ALA A 256 4.74 -9.54 -6.66
N ALA A 257 3.97 -10.35 -7.40
CA ALA A 257 2.71 -10.90 -6.87
C ALA A 257 2.92 -11.56 -5.48
N PRO A 258 1.95 -11.43 -4.54
CA PRO A 258 0.70 -10.70 -4.66
C PRO A 258 0.88 -9.18 -4.51
N VAL A 259 0.21 -8.40 -5.36
CA VAL A 259 0.34 -6.94 -5.36
C VAL A 259 -1.00 -6.22 -5.31
N TYR A 260 -1.03 -5.07 -4.65
CA TYR A 260 -2.07 -4.07 -4.85
C TYR A 260 -1.59 -3.03 -5.84
N LEU A 261 -2.32 -2.83 -6.92
CA LEU A 261 -2.07 -1.80 -7.92
C LEU A 261 -2.76 -0.51 -7.48
N LYS A 262 -2.00 0.40 -6.93
CA LYS A 262 -2.48 1.66 -6.36
C LYS A 262 -2.57 2.73 -7.43
N THR A 263 -3.78 2.96 -7.93
CA THR A 263 -4.08 3.72 -9.15
C THR A 263 -4.99 4.92 -8.86
N GLY A 264 -4.87 6.00 -9.63
CA GLY A 264 -5.68 7.21 -9.51
C GLY A 264 -4.98 8.37 -8.79
N GLY A 265 -3.72 8.19 -8.40
CA GLY A 265 -2.95 9.22 -7.69
C GLY A 265 -2.68 10.48 -8.52
N SER A 266 -2.51 10.36 -9.83
CA SER A 266 -2.19 11.45 -10.75
C SER A 266 -3.34 12.45 -10.96
N VAL A 267 -4.56 12.07 -10.63
CA VAL A 267 -5.76 12.92 -10.75
C VAL A 267 -5.67 14.16 -9.83
N ALA A 268 -5.08 14.01 -8.65
CA ALA A 268 -4.88 15.13 -7.73
C ALA A 268 -3.55 15.87 -8.04
N ALA A 269 -3.59 17.20 -8.10
CA ALA A 269 -2.38 17.99 -8.28
C ALA A 269 -1.42 17.87 -7.09
N ASN A 270 -1.99 17.76 -5.87
CA ASN A 270 -1.28 17.67 -4.60
C ASN A 270 -1.87 16.57 -3.72
N HIS A 271 -1.19 16.22 -2.62
CA HIS A 271 -1.82 15.49 -1.52
C HIS A 271 -2.89 16.37 -0.87
N SER A 272 -4.09 16.35 -1.44
CA SER A 272 -5.23 17.09 -0.93
C SER A 272 -5.85 16.36 0.27
N TYR A 273 -6.31 17.15 1.25
CA TYR A 273 -7.17 16.67 2.32
C TYR A 273 -8.62 16.50 1.88
N ASP A 274 -8.96 16.98 0.69
CA ASP A 274 -10.29 16.87 0.11
C ASP A 274 -10.22 16.21 -1.25
N THR A 275 -11.25 15.46 -1.58
CA THR A 275 -11.43 14.82 -2.89
C THR A 275 -12.85 15.12 -3.34
N THR A 276 -12.99 15.65 -4.53
CA THR A 276 -14.31 15.88 -5.13
C THR A 276 -14.87 14.59 -5.74
N GLU A 277 -16.19 14.52 -5.90
CA GLU A 277 -16.85 13.41 -6.62
C GLU A 277 -16.37 13.31 -8.07
N LYS A 278 -16.11 14.45 -8.72
CA LYS A 278 -15.53 14.50 -10.05
C LYS A 278 -14.14 13.84 -10.12
N GLU A 279 -13.26 14.18 -9.18
CA GLU A 279 -11.93 13.54 -9.09
C GLU A 279 -12.05 12.04 -8.79
N ALA A 280 -12.98 11.65 -7.94
CA ALA A 280 -13.23 10.24 -7.64
C ALA A 280 -13.63 9.46 -8.89
N ARG A 281 -14.53 10.00 -9.72
CA ARG A 281 -14.90 9.41 -11.03
C ARG A 281 -13.71 9.38 -12.01
N GLN A 282 -12.87 10.40 -12.01
CA GLN A 282 -11.64 10.42 -12.83
C GLN A 282 -10.65 9.32 -12.40
N ARG A 283 -10.56 9.02 -11.09
CA ARG A 283 -9.74 7.90 -10.58
C ARG A 283 -10.25 6.55 -11.08
N ALA A 284 -11.57 6.35 -11.17
CA ALA A 284 -12.15 5.15 -11.78
C ALA A 284 -11.69 4.97 -13.24
N LYS A 285 -11.61 6.06 -14.02
CA LYS A 285 -11.06 6.01 -15.39
C LYS A 285 -9.59 5.56 -15.42
N GLN A 286 -8.76 5.96 -14.45
CA GLN A 286 -7.36 5.50 -14.40
C GLN A 286 -7.27 3.99 -14.20
N ILE A 287 -8.14 3.40 -13.37
CA ILE A 287 -8.22 1.94 -13.21
C ILE A 287 -8.50 1.26 -14.57
N MET A 288 -9.44 1.79 -15.34
CA MET A 288 -9.76 1.26 -16.67
C MET A 288 -8.54 1.29 -17.61
N LEU A 289 -7.74 2.37 -17.58
CA LEU A 289 -6.53 2.48 -18.39
C LEU A 289 -5.47 1.45 -17.99
N VAL A 290 -5.24 1.26 -16.69
CA VAL A 290 -4.32 0.24 -16.19
C VAL A 290 -4.81 -1.16 -16.54
N LYS A 291 -6.10 -1.44 -16.34
CA LYS A 291 -6.69 -2.73 -16.73
C LYS A 291 -6.47 -3.05 -18.20
N ARG A 292 -6.68 -2.07 -19.08
CA ARG A 292 -6.39 -2.24 -20.52
C ARG A 292 -4.95 -2.66 -20.79
N VAL A 293 -3.97 -2.10 -20.09
CA VAL A 293 -2.56 -2.48 -20.24
C VAL A 293 -2.34 -3.92 -19.80
N ILE A 294 -2.93 -4.34 -18.67
CA ILE A 294 -2.85 -5.73 -18.21
C ILE A 294 -3.47 -6.67 -19.24
N ASP A 295 -4.70 -6.40 -19.67
CA ASP A 295 -5.42 -7.23 -20.64
C ASP A 295 -4.68 -7.38 -21.99
N THR A 296 -3.87 -6.36 -22.37
CA THR A 296 -3.11 -6.35 -23.62
C THR A 296 -1.78 -7.12 -23.50
N TYR A 297 -1.04 -6.94 -22.40
CA TYR A 297 0.36 -7.39 -22.29
C TYR A 297 0.58 -8.53 -21.31
N TYR A 298 -0.40 -8.83 -20.44
CA TYR A 298 -0.37 -9.94 -19.51
C TYR A 298 -1.80 -10.49 -19.28
N PRO A 299 -2.49 -10.93 -20.34
CA PRO A 299 -3.89 -11.36 -20.26
C PRO A 299 -4.12 -12.56 -19.34
N GLU A 300 -3.10 -13.38 -19.10
CA GLU A 300 -3.13 -14.52 -18.17
C GLU A 300 -2.99 -14.13 -16.68
N ALA A 301 -2.72 -12.85 -16.38
CA ALA A 301 -2.63 -12.39 -14.99
C ALA A 301 -3.96 -12.58 -14.24
N VAL A 302 -3.88 -13.23 -13.10
CA VAL A 302 -5.06 -13.57 -12.28
C VAL A 302 -5.41 -12.44 -11.32
N VAL A 303 -6.51 -11.74 -11.59
CA VAL A 303 -7.09 -10.79 -10.63
C VAL A 303 -7.77 -11.55 -9.49
N SER A 304 -7.66 -11.06 -8.24
CA SER A 304 -8.45 -11.59 -7.14
C SER A 304 -9.96 -11.47 -7.45
N PRO A 305 -10.78 -12.48 -7.12
CA PRO A 305 -12.23 -12.33 -7.15
C PRO A 305 -12.68 -11.24 -6.16
N LYS A 306 -13.96 -10.85 -6.21
CA LYS A 306 -14.52 -9.97 -5.17
C LYS A 306 -14.19 -10.54 -3.80
N ILE A 307 -13.72 -9.67 -2.89
CA ILE A 307 -13.45 -10.09 -1.52
C ILE A 307 -14.75 -10.67 -0.95
N THR A 308 -14.87 -11.98 -0.97
CA THR A 308 -15.96 -12.67 -0.25
C THR A 308 -15.62 -12.60 1.23
N LYS A 309 -16.58 -12.22 2.05
CA LYS A 309 -16.47 -12.12 3.51
C LYS A 309 -16.04 -13.43 4.13
#